data_009eaf1027886615c60757cd78067fa1
#
_entry.id   009eaf1027886615c60757cd78067fa1
#
_cell.length_a   1.000
_cell.length_b   1.000
_cell.length_c   1.000
_cell.angle_alpha   90.00
_cell.angle_beta   90.00
_cell.angle_gamma   90.00
#
_symmetry.space_group_name_H-M   'P 1'
#
loop_
_entity.id
_entity.type
_entity.pdbx_description
1 polymer ?
#
loop_
_entity_poly.entity_id
_entity_poly.type
_entity_poly.pdbx_seq_one_letter_code
_entity_poly.pdbx_strand_id
1 'polypeptide(L)'
;MDYSPGNILIHQNGANEYSFSLVDVNRMQLLPEIDCDKVCRNMCRLCISREVLAYIMTEYASLRGWDVAATVKLALYYSDQFFTHYIYRRAARKEKSKHIVSHILLFRLCRSTRKF
;
A
#
# COMPACT_ATOMS: atom_id res chain seq x y z
N MET A 1 4.56 -8.78 -8.19
CA MET A 1 5.17 -8.55 -6.88
C MET A 1 4.46 -7.39 -6.22
N ASP A 2 4.26 -7.43 -4.92
CA ASP A 2 3.64 -6.35 -4.17
C ASP A 2 4.74 -5.56 -3.44
N TYR A 3 5.11 -4.39 -3.98
CA TYR A 3 6.06 -3.47 -3.35
C TYR A 3 5.37 -2.69 -2.22
N SER A 4 4.86 -3.40 -1.23
CA SER A 4 4.38 -2.77 0.01
C SER A 4 5.54 -2.53 0.98
N PRO A 5 5.44 -1.52 1.87
CA PRO A 5 6.51 -1.24 2.85
C PRO A 5 6.87 -2.45 3.71
N GLY A 6 5.91 -3.32 4.00
CA GLY A 6 6.14 -4.53 4.80
C GLY A 6 7.00 -5.58 4.13
N ASN A 7 7.22 -5.49 2.82
CA ASN A 7 8.02 -6.43 2.05
C ASN A 7 9.45 -5.91 1.76
N ILE A 8 9.82 -4.76 2.33
CA ILE A 8 11.14 -4.17 2.18
C ILE A 8 11.76 -4.01 3.57
N LEU A 9 12.83 -4.74 3.82
CA LEU A 9 13.62 -4.60 5.04
C LEU A 9 14.77 -3.63 4.78
N ILE A 10 14.98 -2.73 5.73
CA ILE A 10 16.05 -1.74 5.69
C ILE A 10 17.05 -2.09 6.80
N HIS A 11 18.30 -2.28 6.45
CA HIS A 11 19.40 -2.52 7.37
C HIS A 11 20.32 -1.31 7.36
N GLN A 12 20.60 -0.76 8.52
CA GLN A 12 21.59 0.29 8.69
C GLN A 12 22.94 -0.35 8.99
N ASN A 13 23.91 -0.20 8.08
CA ASN A 13 25.25 -0.78 8.18
C ASN A 13 26.26 0.21 8.77
N GLY A 14 25.93 1.51 8.78
CA GLY A 14 26.77 2.60 9.28
C GLY A 14 25.99 3.88 9.46
N ALA A 15 26.66 4.99 9.73
CA ALA A 15 25.98 6.27 10.02
C ALA A 15 25.07 6.78 8.89
N ASN A 16 25.43 6.53 7.62
CA ASN A 16 24.65 6.89 6.44
C ASN A 16 24.64 5.77 5.38
N GLU A 17 24.89 4.54 5.80
CA GLU A 17 24.96 3.39 4.91
C GLU A 17 23.79 2.44 5.18
N TYR A 18 23.04 2.12 4.14
CA TYR A 18 21.85 1.28 4.23
C TYR A 18 21.90 0.18 3.17
N SER A 19 21.44 -0.99 3.53
CA SER A 19 21.13 -2.06 2.59
C SER A 19 19.66 -2.43 2.66
N PHE A 20 19.15 -2.95 1.56
CA PHE A 20 17.73 -3.29 1.41
C PHE A 20 17.59 -4.75 1.05
N SER A 21 16.60 -5.41 1.67
CA SER A 21 16.24 -6.78 1.35
C SER A 21 14.76 -6.86 1.04
N LEU A 22 14.41 -7.63 0.01
CA LEU A 22 13.03 -7.91 -0.33
C LEU A 22 12.62 -9.24 0.30
N VAL A 23 11.45 -9.25 0.94
CA VAL A 23 10.81 -10.45 1.49
C VAL A 23 9.50 -10.72 0.76
N ASP A 24 8.92 -11.92 0.97
CA ASP A 24 7.70 -12.37 0.28
C ASP A 24 7.80 -12.34 -1.25
N VAL A 25 8.90 -12.87 -1.76
CA VAL A 25 9.21 -12.91 -3.20
C VAL A 25 8.54 -14.07 -3.95
N ASN A 26 7.72 -14.89 -3.28
CA ASN A 26 7.12 -16.11 -3.84
C ASN A 26 6.30 -15.89 -5.11
N ARG A 27 5.76 -14.68 -5.31
CA ARG A 27 4.98 -14.29 -6.51
C ARG A 27 5.77 -13.41 -7.47
N MET A 28 7.06 -13.26 -7.25
CA MET A 28 7.91 -12.45 -8.11
C MET A 28 8.17 -13.17 -9.43
N GLN A 29 7.97 -12.46 -10.52
CA GLN A 29 8.35 -12.91 -11.85
C GLN A 29 9.51 -12.05 -12.34
N LEU A 30 10.60 -12.70 -12.75
CA LEU A 30 11.68 -12.03 -13.43
C LEU A 30 11.31 -11.91 -14.91
N LEU A 31 11.11 -10.70 -15.37
CA LEU A 31 10.77 -10.40 -16.74
C LEU A 31 12.00 -9.82 -17.45
N PRO A 32 12.27 -10.20 -18.72
CA PRO A 32 13.39 -9.63 -19.46
C PRO A 32 13.20 -8.14 -19.70
N GLU A 33 11.96 -7.70 -19.87
CA GLU A 33 11.58 -6.30 -19.99
C GLU A 33 10.36 -6.00 -19.13
N ILE A 34 10.33 -4.80 -18.59
CA ILE A 34 9.21 -4.31 -17.81
C ILE A 34 8.83 -2.90 -18.28
N ASP A 35 7.56 -2.69 -18.58
CA ASP A 35 7.06 -1.39 -19.02
C ASP A 35 6.80 -0.43 -17.84
N CYS A 36 6.80 0.86 -18.14
CA CYS A 36 6.61 1.92 -17.17
C CYS A 36 5.26 1.83 -16.45
N ASP A 37 4.18 1.51 -17.15
CA ASP A 37 2.84 1.39 -16.56
C ASP A 37 2.82 0.30 -15.47
N LYS A 38 3.38 -0.86 -15.77
CA LYS A 38 3.44 -1.98 -14.84
C LYS A 38 4.28 -1.67 -13.60
N VAL A 39 5.39 -0.96 -13.76
CA VAL A 39 6.19 -0.49 -12.62
C VAL A 39 5.41 0.49 -11.78
N CYS A 40 4.79 1.50 -12.37
CA CYS A 40 4.00 2.50 -11.64
C CYS A 40 2.85 1.86 -10.85
N ARG A 41 2.16 0.87 -11.41
CA ARG A 41 1.12 0.09 -10.70
C ARG A 41 1.69 -0.71 -9.53
N ASN A 42 2.86 -1.31 -9.70
CA ASN A 42 3.48 -2.09 -8.62
C ASN A 42 4.00 -1.21 -7.49
N MET A 43 4.53 -0.03 -7.81
CA MET A 43 5.15 0.89 -6.85
C MET A 43 4.14 1.82 -6.14
N CYS A 44 2.89 1.88 -6.58
CA CYS A 44 1.88 2.80 -6.05
C CYS A 44 1.56 2.63 -4.56
N ARG A 45 1.92 1.48 -3.98
CA ARG A 45 1.72 1.16 -2.55
C ARG A 45 2.95 1.37 -1.68
N LEU A 46 4.07 1.75 -2.29
CA LEU A 46 5.36 1.79 -1.61
C LEU A 46 5.36 2.72 -0.41
N CYS A 47 4.70 3.86 -0.54
CA CYS A 47 4.53 4.80 0.57
C CYS A 47 3.27 5.64 0.38
N ILE A 48 2.73 6.15 1.49
CA ILE A 48 1.56 7.02 1.48
C ILE A 48 1.91 8.48 1.13
N SER A 49 3.16 8.90 1.38
CA SER A 49 3.61 10.25 1.04
C SER A 49 3.83 10.40 -0.45
N ARG A 50 3.11 11.34 -1.05
CA ARG A 50 3.22 11.68 -2.47
C ARG A 50 4.60 12.20 -2.83
N GLU A 51 5.19 13.02 -1.95
CA GLU A 51 6.51 13.63 -2.13
C GLU A 51 7.60 12.57 -2.15
N VAL A 52 7.54 11.61 -1.22
CA VAL A 52 8.50 10.50 -1.15
C VAL A 52 8.35 9.59 -2.35
N LEU A 53 7.11 9.26 -2.76
CA LEU A 53 6.88 8.46 -3.95
C LEU A 53 7.38 9.16 -5.21
N ALA A 54 7.11 10.46 -5.35
CA ALA A 54 7.58 11.26 -6.47
C ALA A 54 9.12 11.27 -6.55
N TYR A 55 9.80 11.44 -5.42
CA TYR A 55 11.26 11.37 -5.34
C TYR A 55 11.79 10.01 -5.82
N ILE A 56 11.28 8.93 -5.25
CA ILE A 56 11.68 7.56 -5.62
C ILE A 56 11.47 7.31 -7.12
N MET A 57 10.32 7.72 -7.65
CA MET A 57 9.98 7.50 -9.05
C MET A 57 10.79 8.38 -10.00
N THR A 58 11.21 9.56 -9.55
CA THR A 58 12.15 10.43 -10.29
C THR A 58 13.49 9.73 -10.47
N GLU A 59 14.08 9.23 -9.39
CA GLU A 59 15.34 8.49 -9.43
C GLU A 59 15.23 7.22 -10.27
N TYR A 60 14.17 6.46 -10.07
CA TYR A 60 13.93 5.22 -10.83
C TYR A 60 13.79 5.48 -12.34
N ALA A 61 12.98 6.47 -12.74
CA ALA A 61 12.77 6.82 -14.14
C ALA A 61 14.07 7.30 -14.80
N SER A 62 14.87 8.10 -14.08
CA SER A 62 16.17 8.57 -14.53
C SER A 62 17.12 7.41 -14.80
N LEU A 63 17.20 6.45 -13.87
CA LEU A 63 18.03 5.25 -14.03
C LEU A 63 17.59 4.35 -15.20
N ARG A 64 16.28 4.37 -15.52
CA ARG A 64 15.71 3.59 -16.64
C ARG A 64 15.73 4.32 -17.98
N GLY A 65 16.12 5.60 -17.99
CA GLY A 65 16.06 6.43 -19.19
C GLY A 65 14.64 6.72 -19.69
N TRP A 66 13.65 6.71 -18.77
CA TRP A 66 12.26 7.02 -19.07
C TRP A 66 11.96 8.50 -18.91
N ASP A 67 10.86 8.98 -19.51
CA ASP A 67 10.36 10.32 -19.26
C ASP A 67 9.98 10.46 -17.77
N VAL A 68 10.75 11.26 -17.05
CA VAL A 68 10.61 11.43 -15.60
C VAL A 68 9.25 12.03 -15.24
N ALA A 69 8.84 13.10 -15.94
CA ALA A 69 7.60 13.79 -15.63
C ALA A 69 6.37 12.90 -15.88
N ALA A 70 6.34 12.19 -17.00
CA ALA A 70 5.27 11.25 -17.33
C ALA A 70 5.22 10.08 -16.34
N THR A 71 6.38 9.52 -15.96
CA THR A 71 6.48 8.40 -15.02
C THR A 71 6.00 8.79 -13.62
N VAL A 72 6.46 9.92 -13.09
CA VAL A 72 6.03 10.43 -11.78
C VAL A 72 4.53 10.70 -11.75
N LYS A 73 4.00 11.37 -12.78
CA LYS A 73 2.56 11.64 -12.90
C LYS A 73 1.74 10.37 -12.88
N LEU A 74 2.17 9.34 -13.62
CA LEU A 74 1.49 8.05 -13.69
C LEU A 74 1.53 7.29 -12.36
N ALA A 75 2.67 7.28 -11.69
CA ALA A 75 2.83 6.64 -10.38
C ALA A 75 1.95 7.30 -9.32
N LEU A 76 1.91 8.63 -9.27
CA LEU A 76 1.05 9.38 -8.36
C LEU A 76 -0.44 9.14 -8.64
N TYR A 77 -0.84 9.04 -9.90
CA TYR A 77 -2.20 8.69 -10.29
C TYR A 77 -2.62 7.33 -9.71
N TYR A 78 -1.80 6.28 -9.88
CA TYR A 78 -2.09 4.97 -9.32
C TYR A 78 -2.08 4.95 -7.79
N SER A 79 -1.17 5.71 -7.17
CA SER A 79 -1.12 5.86 -5.72
C SER A 79 -2.39 6.50 -5.16
N ASP A 80 -2.88 7.57 -5.77
CA ASP A 80 -4.13 8.22 -5.37
C ASP A 80 -5.34 7.28 -5.50
N GLN A 81 -5.44 6.55 -6.61
CA GLN A 81 -6.48 5.55 -6.81
C GLN A 81 -6.44 4.47 -5.72
N PHE A 82 -5.26 3.94 -5.44
CA PHE A 82 -5.10 2.89 -4.45
C PHE A 82 -5.47 3.37 -3.03
N PHE A 83 -4.92 4.50 -2.57
CA PHE A 83 -5.15 4.97 -1.20
C PHE A 83 -6.57 5.49 -1.00
N THR A 84 -7.18 6.14 -1.98
CA THR A 84 -8.59 6.51 -1.93
C THR A 84 -9.46 5.28 -1.72
N HIS A 85 -9.28 4.24 -2.53
CA HIS A 85 -10.03 3.00 -2.41
C HIS A 85 -9.77 2.27 -1.08
N TYR A 86 -8.54 2.25 -0.62
CA TYR A 86 -8.16 1.68 0.67
C TYR A 86 -8.84 2.38 1.85
N ILE A 87 -8.88 3.72 1.85
CA ILE A 87 -9.53 4.52 2.89
C ILE A 87 -11.03 4.24 2.92
N TYR A 88 -11.70 4.22 1.77
CA TYR A 88 -13.13 3.90 1.67
C TYR A 88 -13.45 2.49 2.19
N ARG A 89 -12.68 1.49 1.79
CA ARG A 89 -12.86 0.11 2.30
C ARG A 89 -12.66 0.01 3.80
N ARG A 90 -11.69 0.72 4.34
CA ARG A 90 -11.41 0.72 5.79
C ARG A 90 -12.53 1.41 6.57
N ALA A 91 -13.05 2.53 6.07
CA ALA A 91 -14.20 3.21 6.66
C ALA A 91 -15.45 2.32 6.66
N ALA A 92 -15.78 1.70 5.54
CA ALA A 92 -16.91 0.78 5.41
C ALA A 92 -16.80 -0.45 6.34
N ARG A 93 -15.59 -0.98 6.55
CA ARG A 93 -15.37 -2.08 7.52
C ARG A 93 -15.59 -1.64 8.96
N LYS A 94 -15.15 -0.42 9.34
CA LYS A 94 -15.40 0.14 10.67
C LYS A 94 -16.88 0.35 10.94
N GLU A 95 -17.63 0.84 9.94
CA GLU A 95 -19.08 1.03 10.04
C GLU A 95 -19.79 -0.33 10.27
N LYS A 96 -19.48 -1.34 9.45
CA LYS A 96 -20.01 -2.70 9.64
C LYS A 96 -19.67 -3.30 11.00
N SER A 97 -18.46 -3.07 11.51
CA SER A 97 -18.04 -3.52 12.84
C SER A 97 -18.85 -2.86 13.95
N LYS A 98 -19.16 -1.57 13.85
CA LYS A 98 -20.03 -0.85 14.81
C LYS A 98 -21.45 -1.44 14.81
N HIS A 99 -22.01 -1.73 13.64
CA HIS A 99 -23.34 -2.36 13.52
C HIS A 99 -23.36 -3.76 14.15
N ILE A 100 -22.33 -4.58 13.93
CA ILE A 100 -22.25 -5.91 14.53
C ILE A 100 -22.16 -5.82 16.06
N VAL A 101 -21.36 -4.90 16.60
CA VAL A 101 -21.24 -4.70 18.05
C VAL A 101 -22.57 -4.23 18.65
N SER A 102 -23.30 -3.30 18.01
CA SER A 102 -24.61 -2.85 18.49
C SER A 102 -25.66 -3.98 18.45
N HIS A 103 -25.65 -4.84 17.42
CA HIS A 103 -26.52 -6.02 17.37
C HIS A 103 -26.22 -7.04 18.46
N ILE A 104 -24.94 -7.29 18.76
CA ILE A 104 -24.53 -8.21 19.83
C ILE A 104 -24.95 -7.65 21.20
N LEU A 105 -24.81 -6.36 21.43
CA LEU A 105 -25.24 -5.69 22.65
C LEU A 105 -26.77 -5.75 22.85
N LEU A 106 -27.55 -5.49 21.78
CA LEU A 106 -29.01 -5.62 21.81
C LEU A 106 -29.45 -7.07 22.08
N PHE A 107 -28.78 -8.07 21.49
CA PHE A 107 -29.08 -9.49 21.73
C PHE A 107 -28.76 -9.94 23.18
N ARG A 108 -27.70 -9.38 23.80
CA ARG A 108 -27.38 -9.64 25.20
C ARG A 108 -28.39 -8.99 26.17
N LEU A 109 -28.84 -7.78 25.89
CA LEU A 109 -29.88 -7.09 26.68
C LEU A 109 -31.23 -7.81 26.61
N CYS A 110 -31.66 -8.29 25.43
CA CYS A 110 -32.89 -9.07 25.28
C CYS A 110 -32.88 -10.43 26.00
N ARG A 111 -31.69 -11.06 26.19
CA ARG A 111 -31.58 -12.30 26.97
C ARG A 111 -31.61 -12.10 28.49
N SER A 112 -31.19 -10.91 28.95
CA SER A 112 -31.19 -10.58 30.40
C SER A 112 -32.59 -10.32 30.95
N THR A 113 -33.58 -9.96 30.11
CA THR A 113 -34.96 -9.65 30.51
C THR A 113 -35.90 -10.88 30.53
N ARG A 114 -35.41 -12.10 30.20
CA ARG A 114 -36.20 -13.34 30.25
C ARG A 114 -35.86 -14.23 31.45
N LYS A 115 -35.48 -13.66 32.55
CA LYS A 115 -35.39 -14.37 33.81
C LYS A 115 -36.27 -13.66 34.85
N PHE A 116 -37.59 -13.87 34.67
CA PHE A 116 -38.59 -13.85 35.77
C PHE A 116 -39.78 -14.67 35.30
#